data_ed6ff8bea038dc42e4630d67fa92b04c
#
_entry.id   ed6ff8bea038dc42e4630d67fa92b04c
#
_cell.length_a   1.000
_cell.length_b   1.000
_cell.length_c   1.000
_cell.angle_alpha   90.00
_cell.angle_beta   90.00
_cell.angle_gamma   90.00
#
_symmetry.space_group_name_H-M   'P 1'
#
loop_
_entity.id
_entity.type
_entity.pdbx_description
1 polymer ?
#
loop_
_entity_poly.entity_id
_entity_poly.type
_entity_poly.pdbx_seq_one_letter_code
_entity_poly.pdbx_strand_id
1 'polypeptide(L)'
;DLVQECMLTLLKGVSSRGCLRFEETFSAAPSKEEVVTLFLALLELLKLGEIHAEQEGTWGEIVLYPGRGKDVDEYGESATEETE
;
A
#
# COMPACT_ATOMS: atom_id res chain seq x y z
N ASP A 1 -14.77 10.31 -6.43
CA ASP A 1 -13.84 9.83 -7.44
C ASP A 1 -13.43 8.41 -7.11
N LEU A 2 -13.34 7.60 -8.13
CA LEU A 2 -13.11 6.16 -7.97
C LEU A 2 -11.80 5.84 -7.26
N VAL A 3 -10.76 6.57 -7.59
CA VAL A 3 -9.47 6.34 -6.95
C VAL A 3 -9.57 6.64 -5.45
N GLN A 4 -10.22 7.73 -5.10
CA GLN A 4 -10.36 8.06 -3.69
C GLN A 4 -11.20 7.04 -2.94
N GLU A 5 -12.23 6.53 -3.59
CA GLU A 5 -13.03 5.49 -2.96
C GLU A 5 -12.20 4.24 -2.71
N CYS A 6 -11.36 3.88 -3.67
CA CYS A 6 -10.49 2.74 -3.50
C CYS A 6 -9.46 2.99 -2.41
N MET A 7 -8.96 4.21 -2.32
CA MET A 7 -8.02 4.55 -1.24
C MET A 7 -8.68 4.34 0.12
N LEU A 8 -9.91 4.79 0.25
CA LEU A 8 -10.63 4.60 1.51
C LEU A 8 -10.85 3.13 1.82
N THR A 9 -11.21 2.36 0.80
CA THR A 9 -11.43 0.93 0.99
C THR A 9 -10.15 0.25 1.47
N LEU A 10 -9.02 0.58 0.84
CA LEU A 10 -7.76 -0.01 1.24
C LEU A 10 -7.37 0.39 2.65
N LEU A 11 -7.52 1.67 2.96
CA LEU A 11 -7.18 2.15 4.30
C LEU A 11 -8.03 1.49 5.36
N LYS A 12 -9.33 1.37 5.11
CA LYS A 12 -10.21 0.72 6.06
C LYS A 12 -9.85 -0.73 6.26
N GLY A 13 -9.55 -1.42 5.17
CA GLY A 13 -9.19 -2.81 5.27
C GLY A 13 -7.92 -3.01 6.05
N VAL A 14 -6.91 -2.20 5.78
CA VAL A 14 -5.64 -2.31 6.49
C VAL A 14 -5.82 -1.95 7.96
N SER A 15 -6.59 -0.90 8.23
CA SER A 15 -6.78 -0.47 9.62
C SER A 15 -7.55 -1.49 10.44
N SER A 16 -8.62 -2.04 9.88
CA SER A 16 -9.47 -2.93 10.66
C SER A 16 -8.86 -4.30 10.84
N ARG A 17 -8.07 -4.76 9.88
CA ARG A 17 -7.50 -6.10 9.93
C ARG A 17 -6.03 -6.11 10.36
N GLY A 18 -5.40 -4.95 10.40
CA GLY A 18 -3.99 -4.86 10.72
C GLY A 18 -3.08 -5.08 9.54
N CYS A 19 -3.55 -5.75 8.51
CA CYS A 19 -2.81 -5.95 7.29
C CYS A 19 -3.76 -6.43 6.21
N LEU A 20 -3.32 -6.30 4.96
CA LEU A 20 -4.06 -6.82 3.81
C LEU A 20 -3.08 -7.50 2.89
N ARG A 21 -3.47 -8.67 2.40
CA ARG A 21 -2.64 -9.36 1.43
C ARG A 21 -2.92 -8.76 0.06
N PHE A 22 -1.86 -8.39 -0.61
CA PHE A 22 -1.96 -7.74 -1.91
C PHE A 22 -2.75 -8.59 -2.90
N GLU A 23 -2.38 -9.85 -2.99
CA GLU A 23 -3.01 -10.74 -3.95
C GLU A 23 -4.51 -10.89 -3.67
N GLU A 24 -4.85 -11.04 -2.40
CA GLU A 24 -6.23 -11.20 -1.99
C GLU A 24 -7.04 -9.97 -2.39
N THR A 25 -6.47 -8.80 -2.16
CA THR A 25 -7.16 -7.56 -2.45
C THR A 25 -7.43 -7.42 -3.95
N PHE A 26 -6.44 -7.75 -4.76
CA PHE A 26 -6.57 -7.54 -6.20
C PHE A 26 -7.35 -8.65 -6.86
N SER A 27 -7.30 -9.88 -6.34
CA SER A 27 -8.10 -10.96 -6.90
C SER A 27 -9.58 -10.75 -6.71
N ALA A 28 -9.95 -10.01 -5.68
CA ALA A 28 -11.36 -9.78 -5.40
C ALA A 28 -11.96 -8.70 -6.27
N ALA A 29 -11.13 -7.99 -7.04
CA ALA A 29 -11.64 -6.91 -7.88
C ALA A 29 -12.53 -7.47 -9.00
N PRO A 30 -13.68 -6.85 -9.22
CA PRO A 30 -14.66 -7.41 -10.18
C PRO A 30 -14.33 -7.18 -11.63
N SER A 31 -13.40 -6.28 -11.95
CA SER A 31 -13.12 -5.96 -13.34
C SER A 31 -11.69 -5.49 -13.49
N LYS A 32 -11.22 -5.43 -14.71
CA LYS A 32 -9.90 -4.91 -14.99
C LYS A 32 -9.76 -3.44 -14.61
N GLU A 33 -10.81 -2.68 -14.85
CA GLU A 33 -10.80 -1.27 -14.49
C GLU A 33 -10.64 -1.11 -13.01
N GLU A 34 -11.31 -1.97 -12.26
CA GLU A 34 -11.20 -1.90 -10.81
C GLU A 34 -9.79 -2.23 -10.37
N VAL A 35 -9.15 -3.21 -11.00
CA VAL A 35 -7.78 -3.57 -10.67
C VAL A 35 -6.85 -2.39 -10.89
N VAL A 36 -7.00 -1.72 -12.04
CA VAL A 36 -6.15 -0.57 -12.34
C VAL A 36 -6.38 0.55 -11.32
N THR A 37 -7.64 0.80 -11.00
CA THR A 37 -7.97 1.85 -10.04
C THR A 37 -7.41 1.52 -8.67
N LEU A 38 -7.53 0.27 -8.24
CA LEU A 38 -6.97 -0.15 -6.97
C LEU A 38 -5.47 0.04 -6.94
N PHE A 39 -4.82 -0.30 -8.05
CA PHE A 39 -3.38 -0.16 -8.11
C PHE A 39 -2.96 1.30 -8.01
N LEU A 40 -3.66 2.19 -8.71
CA LEU A 40 -3.38 3.61 -8.61
C LEU A 40 -3.61 4.13 -7.20
N ALA A 41 -4.69 3.67 -6.56
CA ALA A 41 -4.97 4.05 -5.20
C ALA A 41 -3.89 3.58 -4.26
N LEU A 42 -3.42 2.35 -4.46
CA LEU A 42 -2.35 1.81 -3.63
C LEU A 42 -1.08 2.61 -3.77
N LEU A 43 -0.71 2.95 -5.01
CA LEU A 43 0.50 3.72 -5.23
C LEU A 43 0.42 5.08 -4.53
N GLU A 44 -0.76 5.68 -4.57
CA GLU A 44 -0.93 6.97 -3.92
C GLU A 44 -0.79 6.84 -2.41
N LEU A 45 -1.38 5.80 -1.83
CA LEU A 45 -1.27 5.59 -0.39
C LEU A 45 0.16 5.30 0.04
N LEU A 46 0.89 4.56 -0.77
CA LEU A 46 2.30 4.30 -0.50
C LEU A 46 3.09 5.60 -0.55
N LYS A 47 2.81 6.40 -1.55
CA LYS A 47 3.49 7.67 -1.71
C LYS A 47 3.23 8.61 -0.53
N LEU A 48 2.00 8.60 -0.03
CA LEU A 48 1.64 9.44 1.10
C LEU A 48 2.11 8.89 2.43
N GLY A 49 2.61 7.67 2.44
CA GLY A 49 3.05 7.05 3.69
C GLY A 49 1.93 6.56 4.56
N GLU A 50 0.74 6.39 4.00
CA GLU A 50 -0.41 5.94 4.79
C GLU A 50 -0.53 4.43 4.82
N ILE A 51 0.15 3.77 3.91
CA ILE A 51 0.25 2.33 3.87
C ILE A 51 1.69 2.02 3.51
N HIS A 52 2.21 0.90 4.01
CA HIS A 52 3.50 0.43 3.50
C HIS A 52 3.35 -1.05 3.14
N ALA A 53 4.21 -1.51 2.25
CA ALA A 53 4.16 -2.86 1.73
C ALA A 53 5.43 -3.59 2.11
N GLU A 54 5.28 -4.87 2.45
CA GLU A 54 6.43 -5.72 2.76
C GLU A 54 6.31 -6.99 1.95
N GLN A 55 7.45 -7.50 1.55
CA GLN A 55 7.52 -8.73 0.77
C GLN A 55 8.60 -9.61 1.34
N GLU A 56 8.28 -10.87 1.53
CA GLU A 56 9.26 -11.83 2.02
C GLU A 56 9.97 -12.47 0.84
N GLY A 57 11.23 -12.09 0.66
CA GLY A 57 11.99 -12.66 -0.43
C GLY A 57 11.54 -12.10 -1.78
N THR A 58 12.21 -12.57 -2.82
CA THR A 58 11.99 -12.04 -4.15
C THR A 58 10.61 -12.40 -4.69
N TRP A 59 10.17 -13.60 -4.41
CA TRP A 59 8.90 -14.08 -4.95
C TRP A 59 7.86 -14.28 -3.87
N GLY A 60 8.10 -13.70 -2.70
CA GLY A 60 7.19 -13.85 -1.60
C GLY A 60 5.96 -13.01 -1.74
N GLU A 61 5.02 -13.29 -0.89
CA GLU A 61 3.77 -12.58 -0.87
C GLU A 61 3.96 -11.14 -0.41
N ILE A 62 3.21 -10.23 -1.02
CA ILE A 62 3.25 -8.83 -0.62
C ILE A 62 2.11 -8.59 0.35
N VAL A 63 2.43 -7.99 1.48
CA VAL A 63 1.43 -7.68 2.50
C VAL A 63 1.46 -6.19 2.78
N LEU A 64 0.28 -5.62 2.89
CA LEU A 64 0.11 -4.19 3.11
C LEU A 64 -0.18 -3.95 4.58
N TYR A 65 0.49 -2.97 5.16
CA TYR A 65 0.35 -2.62 6.57
C TYR A 65 0.02 -1.15 6.71
N PRO A 66 -0.56 -0.75 7.84
CA PRO A 66 -0.78 0.67 8.08
C PRO A 66 0.55 1.40 8.09
N GLY A 67 0.61 2.48 7.36
CA GLY A 67 1.77 3.33 7.41
C GLY A 67 1.71 4.24 8.61
N ARG A 68 2.76 5.03 8.80
CA ARG A 68 2.81 5.94 9.90
C ARG A 68 3.07 7.36 9.41
N GLY A 69 2.41 7.69 8.33
CA GLY A 69 2.53 9.03 7.82
C GLY A 69 3.92 9.30 7.31
N LYS A 70 4.67 10.09 8.02
CA LYS A 70 5.98 10.51 7.57
C LYS A 70 7.09 9.51 7.78
N ASP A 71 6.79 8.41 8.44
CA ASP A 71 7.84 7.45 8.76
C ASP A 71 8.52 6.90 7.51
N VAL A 72 7.74 6.67 6.48
CA VAL A 72 8.31 6.13 5.26
C VAL A 72 9.29 7.13 4.64
N ASP A 73 8.88 8.38 4.62
CA ASP A 73 9.75 9.41 4.08
C ASP A 73 10.99 9.59 4.94
N GLU A 74 10.81 9.54 6.23
CA GLU A 74 11.94 9.67 7.13
C GLU A 74 12.90 8.53 6.95
N TYR A 75 12.38 7.35 6.75
CA TYR A 75 13.22 6.20 6.48
C TYR A 75 14.05 6.41 5.23
N GLY A 76 13.40 6.90 4.20
CA GLY A 76 14.10 7.19 2.97
C GLY A 76 15.21 8.19 3.18
N GLU A 77 14.94 9.21 3.93
CA GLU A 77 15.94 10.21 4.19
C GLU A 77 17.08 9.68 5.02
N SER A 78 16.74 8.88 6.03
CA SER A 78 17.78 8.31 6.86
C SER A 78 18.69 7.43 6.04
N ALA A 79 18.10 6.61 5.19
CA ALA A 79 18.89 5.73 4.36
C ALA A 79 19.79 6.56 3.44
N THR A 80 19.25 7.64 2.91
CA THR A 80 20.03 8.51 2.06
C THR A 80 21.21 9.11 2.81
N GLU A 81 20.94 9.54 4.01
CA GLU A 81 22.01 10.14 4.81
C GLU A 81 23.08 9.13 5.13
N GLU A 82 22.66 7.91 5.39
CA GLU A 82 23.64 6.90 5.73
C GLU A 82 24.57 6.57 4.60
N THR A 83 24.11 6.73 3.38
CA THR A 83 24.97 6.43 2.25
C THR A 83 26.07 7.46 2.10
N GLU A 84 25.97 8.52 2.77
CA GLU A 84 27.03 9.53 2.73
C GLU A 84 28.07 9.22 3.77
#